data_2b8479663e8cea1ce0635446580830e9
#
_entry.id   2b8479663e8cea1ce0635446580830e9
#
_cell.length_a   1.000
_cell.length_b   1.000
_cell.length_c   1.000
_cell.angle_alpha   90.00
_cell.angle_beta   90.00
_cell.angle_gamma   90.00
#
_symmetry.space_group_name_H-M   'P 1'
#
loop_
_entity.id
_entity.type
_entity.pdbx_description
1 polymer ?
#
loop_
_entity_poly.entity_id
_entity_poly.type
_entity_poly.pdbx_seq_one_letter_code
_entity_poly.pdbx_strand_id
1 'polypeptide(L)'
;MIIISLLYFLNPNKKENDNIEITNIEIDEKLISQINLGKSLYVTHCASCHGENLQGQPNWSTKKDKDGHNLSPPLNGTGHTWHHSQDQLFSIIRYGFKIYNENYDGKMQGNDKLNDDDIWSILAYMKSVWPESIQKKYDTISKH
;
A
#
# COMPACT_ATOMS: atom_id res chain seq x y z
N MET A 1 62.75 -18.60 -16.33
CA MET A 1 61.44 -18.31 -17.00
C MET A 1 60.36 -19.00 -16.20
N ILE A 2 59.68 -18.24 -15.33
CA ILE A 2 58.65 -18.76 -14.40
C ILE A 2 57.30 -18.49 -15.05
N ILE A 3 56.60 -19.55 -15.43
CA ILE A 3 55.25 -19.50 -15.96
C ILE A 3 54.31 -19.45 -14.75
N ILE A 4 53.76 -18.26 -14.43
CA ILE A 4 52.69 -18.12 -13.45
C ILE A 4 51.40 -18.52 -14.16
N SER A 5 50.94 -19.74 -13.89
CA SER A 5 49.62 -20.22 -14.30
C SER A 5 48.57 -19.51 -13.46
N LEU A 6 47.87 -18.57 -14.07
CA LEU A 6 46.75 -17.86 -13.46
C LEU A 6 45.50 -18.78 -13.46
N LEU A 7 45.37 -19.59 -12.41
CA LEU A 7 44.15 -20.36 -12.16
C LEU A 7 43.05 -19.40 -11.69
N TYR A 8 42.27 -18.91 -12.67
CA TYR A 8 40.97 -18.29 -12.39
C TYR A 8 40.03 -19.39 -11.91
N PHE A 9 39.94 -19.57 -10.61
CA PHE A 9 38.84 -20.32 -10.01
C PHE A 9 37.57 -19.57 -10.26
N LEU A 10 36.81 -20.02 -11.28
CA LEU A 10 35.40 -19.64 -11.44
C LEU A 10 34.66 -20.20 -10.23
N ASN A 11 34.37 -19.33 -9.27
CA ASN A 11 33.56 -19.69 -8.12
C ASN A 11 32.08 -19.67 -8.58
N PRO A 12 31.41 -20.83 -8.78
CA PRO A 12 30.03 -20.86 -9.26
C PRO A 12 29.05 -20.13 -8.33
N ASN A 13 29.37 -20.09 -7.03
CA ASN A 13 28.55 -19.42 -6.03
C ASN A 13 28.60 -17.89 -6.15
N LYS A 14 29.62 -17.31 -6.79
CA LYS A 14 29.73 -15.86 -6.97
C LYS A 14 28.67 -15.35 -7.96
N LYS A 15 28.44 -16.07 -9.06
CA LYS A 15 27.40 -15.68 -10.06
C LYS A 15 25.99 -15.76 -9.49
N GLU A 16 25.75 -16.73 -8.61
CA GLU A 16 24.42 -16.89 -7.98
C GLU A 16 24.17 -15.75 -6.98
N ASN A 17 25.16 -15.39 -6.17
CA ASN A 17 25.05 -14.25 -5.23
C ASN A 17 24.90 -12.91 -5.95
N ASP A 18 25.68 -12.68 -7.03
CA ASP A 18 25.57 -11.45 -7.83
C ASP A 18 24.17 -11.32 -8.47
N ASN A 19 23.58 -12.41 -8.95
CA ASN A 19 22.23 -12.42 -9.50
C ASN A 19 21.15 -12.15 -8.44
N ILE A 20 21.31 -12.69 -7.22
CA ILE A 20 20.37 -12.46 -6.11
C ILE A 20 20.41 -10.99 -5.68
N GLU A 21 21.61 -10.41 -5.59
CA GLU A 21 21.80 -9.01 -5.20
C GLU A 21 21.17 -8.05 -6.23
N ILE A 22 21.41 -8.27 -7.53
CA ILE A 22 20.82 -7.49 -8.62
C ILE A 22 19.28 -7.60 -8.59
N THR A 23 18.75 -8.81 -8.41
CA THR A 23 17.29 -9.04 -8.36
C THR A 23 16.64 -8.32 -7.17
N ASN A 24 17.30 -8.32 -6.02
CA ASN A 24 16.79 -7.62 -4.83
C ASN A 24 16.78 -6.10 -5.04
N ILE A 25 17.82 -5.53 -5.63
CA ILE A 25 17.89 -4.09 -5.95
C ILE A 25 16.78 -3.70 -6.92
N GLU A 26 16.55 -4.48 -7.97
CA GLU A 26 15.50 -4.23 -8.96
C GLU A 26 14.10 -4.31 -8.36
N ILE A 27 13.84 -5.27 -7.45
CA ILE A 27 12.58 -5.38 -6.71
C ILE A 27 12.37 -4.18 -5.81
N ASP A 28 13.41 -3.73 -5.11
CA ASP A 28 13.35 -2.58 -4.21
C ASP A 28 13.05 -1.28 -4.98
N GLU A 29 13.70 -1.05 -6.12
CA GLU A 29 13.46 0.12 -6.97
C GLU A 29 12.02 0.15 -7.51
N LYS A 30 11.50 -0.99 -7.95
CA LYS A 30 10.13 -1.13 -8.42
C LYS A 30 9.13 -0.80 -7.30
N LEU A 31 9.35 -1.34 -6.11
CA LEU A 31 8.49 -1.08 -4.93
C LEU A 31 8.53 0.40 -4.54
N ILE A 32 9.71 1.02 -4.52
CA ILE A 32 9.87 2.45 -4.24
C ILE A 32 9.10 3.29 -5.26
N SER A 33 9.21 2.96 -6.55
CA SER A 33 8.48 3.63 -7.63
C SER A 33 6.97 3.51 -7.45
N GLN A 34 6.48 2.32 -7.12
CA GLN A 34 5.07 2.05 -6.85
C GLN A 34 4.57 2.85 -5.64
N ILE A 35 5.31 2.90 -4.55
CA ILE A 35 4.97 3.68 -3.35
C ILE A 35 4.91 5.18 -3.68
N ASN A 36 5.84 5.71 -4.46
CA ASN A 36 5.86 7.10 -4.86
C ASN A 36 4.67 7.47 -5.75
N LEU A 37 4.30 6.61 -6.69
CA LEU A 37 3.10 6.76 -7.49
C LEU A 37 1.86 6.76 -6.58
N GLY A 38 1.76 5.78 -5.67
CA GLY A 38 0.66 5.66 -4.72
C GLY A 38 0.51 6.88 -3.83
N LYS A 39 1.62 7.49 -3.38
CA LYS A 39 1.60 8.74 -2.62
C LYS A 39 1.00 9.88 -3.43
N SER A 40 1.41 10.04 -4.69
CA SER A 40 0.89 11.09 -5.58
C SER A 40 -0.61 10.94 -5.83
N LEU A 41 -1.03 9.71 -6.11
CA LEU A 41 -2.44 9.37 -6.33
C LEU A 41 -3.28 9.57 -5.05
N TYR A 42 -2.74 9.18 -3.89
CA TYR A 42 -3.38 9.40 -2.60
C TYR A 42 -3.63 10.89 -2.34
N VAL A 43 -2.63 11.73 -2.55
CA VAL A 43 -2.77 13.18 -2.37
C VAL A 43 -3.87 13.74 -3.27
N THR A 44 -3.94 13.27 -4.51
CA THR A 44 -4.92 13.75 -5.49
C THR A 44 -6.34 13.28 -5.22
N HIS A 45 -6.53 12.03 -4.79
CA HIS A 45 -7.84 11.38 -4.76
C HIS A 45 -8.39 11.09 -3.35
N CYS A 46 -7.55 11.08 -2.32
CA CYS A 46 -7.92 10.59 -1.00
C CYS A 46 -7.69 11.61 0.13
N ALA A 47 -6.65 12.44 0.02
CA ALA A 47 -6.19 13.32 1.09
C ALA A 47 -7.22 14.36 1.52
N SER A 48 -8.09 14.83 0.61
CA SER A 48 -9.14 15.79 0.93
C SER A 48 -10.10 15.31 2.04
N CYS A 49 -10.29 13.99 2.14
CA CYS A 49 -11.13 13.37 3.16
C CYS A 49 -10.31 12.70 4.28
N HIS A 50 -9.25 11.97 3.91
CA HIS A 50 -8.46 11.16 4.84
C HIS A 50 -7.25 11.90 5.44
N GLY A 51 -7.02 13.17 5.03
CA GLY A 51 -5.91 14.01 5.49
C GLY A 51 -4.60 13.73 4.74
N GLU A 52 -3.77 14.76 4.58
CA GLU A 52 -2.49 14.68 3.84
C GLU A 52 -1.50 13.68 4.46
N ASN A 53 -1.58 13.48 5.77
CA ASN A 53 -0.76 12.55 6.54
C ASN A 53 -1.52 11.27 6.92
N LEU A 54 -2.56 10.92 6.19
CA LEU A 54 -3.42 9.75 6.42
C LEU A 54 -4.04 9.73 7.84
N GLN A 55 -4.14 10.87 8.50
CA GLN A 55 -4.57 10.99 9.90
C GLN A 55 -6.08 10.89 10.08
N GLY A 56 -6.86 10.94 8.99
CA GLY A 56 -8.33 10.98 9.06
C GLY A 56 -8.88 12.30 9.61
N GLN A 57 -10.17 12.32 9.88
CA GLN A 57 -10.85 13.47 10.47
C GLN A 57 -10.90 13.38 12.00
N PRO A 58 -10.85 14.51 12.73
CA PRO A 58 -10.96 14.50 14.18
C PRO A 58 -12.27 13.85 14.65
N ASN A 59 -12.17 13.00 15.67
CA ASN A 59 -13.33 12.28 16.25
C ASN A 59 -14.08 11.35 15.27
N TRP A 60 -13.39 10.85 14.24
CA TRP A 60 -13.95 10.00 13.17
C TRP A 60 -14.74 8.79 13.68
N SER A 61 -14.41 8.24 14.85
CA SER A 61 -15.06 7.06 15.42
C SER A 61 -16.30 7.39 16.27
N THR A 62 -16.50 8.65 16.64
CA THR A 62 -17.53 9.04 17.61
C THR A 62 -18.47 10.12 17.09
N LYS A 63 -18.09 10.83 16.02
CA LYS A 63 -18.90 11.92 15.45
C LYS A 63 -19.32 11.61 14.02
N LYS A 64 -20.36 12.28 13.61
CA LYS A 64 -20.86 12.31 12.24
C LYS A 64 -20.65 13.71 11.65
N ASP A 65 -20.69 13.80 10.33
CA ASP A 65 -20.78 15.11 9.67
C ASP A 65 -22.19 15.70 9.79
N LYS A 66 -22.38 16.90 9.21
CA LYS A 66 -23.67 17.61 9.23
C LYS A 66 -24.82 16.85 8.56
N ASP A 67 -24.50 15.93 7.67
CA ASP A 67 -25.45 15.12 6.89
C ASP A 67 -25.69 13.74 7.54
N GLY A 68 -25.06 13.47 8.69
CA GLY A 68 -25.19 12.21 9.44
C GLY A 68 -24.25 11.10 8.99
N HIS A 69 -23.33 11.36 8.06
CA HIS A 69 -22.38 10.36 7.57
C HIS A 69 -21.19 10.17 8.50
N ASN A 70 -20.57 9.01 8.44
CA ASN A 70 -19.32 8.74 9.13
C ASN A 70 -18.20 9.63 8.62
N LEU A 71 -17.40 10.16 9.54
CA LEU A 71 -16.17 10.87 9.22
C LEU A 71 -15.11 9.90 8.71
N SER A 72 -14.18 10.41 7.88
CA SER A 72 -13.13 9.61 7.28
C SER A 72 -12.12 9.12 8.32
N PRO A 73 -11.88 7.80 8.43
CA PRO A 73 -10.97 7.23 9.40
C PRO A 73 -9.49 7.49 9.02
N PRO A 74 -8.56 7.36 9.98
CA PRO A 74 -7.13 7.31 9.70
C PRO A 74 -6.76 6.11 8.84
N LEU A 75 -5.81 6.32 7.92
CA LEU A 75 -5.26 5.28 7.04
C LEU A 75 -3.77 5.02 7.32
N ASN A 76 -3.19 5.64 8.35
CA ASN A 76 -1.78 5.57 8.75
C ASN A 76 -1.45 4.45 9.75
N GLY A 77 -2.34 3.47 9.90
CA GLY A 77 -2.19 2.37 10.84
C GLY A 77 -2.75 2.63 12.25
N THR A 78 -3.15 3.87 12.59
CA THR A 78 -3.81 4.19 13.87
C THR A 78 -5.31 3.92 13.87
N GLY A 79 -5.91 3.78 12.68
CA GLY A 79 -7.30 3.36 12.50
C GLY A 79 -7.44 1.84 12.43
N HIS A 80 -8.52 1.36 11.80
CA HIS A 80 -8.82 -0.07 11.69
C HIS A 80 -8.59 -0.65 10.27
N THR A 81 -8.08 0.14 9.32
CA THR A 81 -7.92 -0.23 7.91
C THR A 81 -7.12 -1.52 7.72
N TRP A 82 -6.09 -1.72 8.53
CA TRP A 82 -5.22 -2.89 8.48
C TRP A 82 -5.87 -4.22 8.91
N HIS A 83 -7.11 -4.18 9.43
CA HIS A 83 -7.91 -5.38 9.74
C HIS A 83 -8.61 -5.98 8.51
N HIS A 84 -8.64 -5.26 7.40
CA HIS A 84 -9.27 -5.70 6.15
C HIS A 84 -8.23 -6.32 5.21
N SER A 85 -8.63 -7.33 4.43
CA SER A 85 -7.76 -7.89 3.39
C SER A 85 -7.47 -6.86 2.28
N GLN A 86 -6.40 -7.10 1.50
CA GLN A 86 -6.07 -6.22 0.37
C GLN A 86 -7.23 -6.14 -0.62
N ASP A 87 -7.90 -7.26 -0.92
CA ASP A 87 -9.01 -7.31 -1.87
C ASP A 87 -10.24 -6.52 -1.37
N GLN A 88 -10.49 -6.54 -0.05
CA GLN A 88 -11.53 -5.70 0.53
C GLN A 88 -11.19 -4.22 0.39
N LEU A 89 -9.96 -3.83 0.70
CA LEU A 89 -9.52 -2.43 0.57
C LEU A 89 -9.54 -1.97 -0.89
N PHE A 90 -9.07 -2.83 -1.81
CA PHE A 90 -9.16 -2.59 -3.24
C PHE A 90 -10.62 -2.35 -3.66
N SER A 91 -11.51 -3.24 -3.27
CA SER A 91 -12.93 -3.18 -3.64
C SER A 91 -13.61 -1.92 -3.09
N ILE A 92 -13.26 -1.49 -1.87
CA ILE A 92 -13.78 -0.25 -1.28
C ILE A 92 -13.31 0.98 -2.07
N ILE A 93 -12.04 1.01 -2.50
CA ILE A 93 -11.51 2.12 -3.30
C ILE A 93 -12.16 2.12 -4.69
N ARG A 94 -12.27 0.95 -5.34
CA ARG A 94 -12.82 0.80 -6.69
C ARG A 94 -14.31 1.10 -6.74
N TYR A 95 -15.10 0.47 -5.87
CA TYR A 95 -16.56 0.40 -5.98
C TYR A 95 -17.27 1.17 -4.86
N GLY A 96 -16.58 1.60 -3.83
CA GLY A 96 -17.16 2.21 -2.64
C GLY A 96 -17.84 1.20 -1.70
N PHE A 97 -18.41 1.70 -0.62
CA PHE A 97 -19.12 0.88 0.36
C PHE A 97 -20.47 0.33 -0.14
N LYS A 98 -20.96 0.77 -1.30
CA LYS A 98 -22.19 0.23 -1.89
C LYS A 98 -22.15 -1.26 -2.17
N ILE A 99 -20.97 -1.83 -2.40
CA ILE A 99 -20.82 -3.28 -2.57
C ILE A 99 -21.15 -4.09 -1.33
N TYR A 100 -21.10 -3.48 -0.15
CA TYR A 100 -21.44 -4.11 1.13
C TYR A 100 -22.79 -3.65 1.69
N ASN A 101 -23.27 -2.50 1.26
CA ASN A 101 -24.57 -1.94 1.65
C ASN A 101 -25.13 -1.11 0.49
N GLU A 102 -26.11 -1.64 -0.22
CA GLU A 102 -26.74 -0.99 -1.39
C GLU A 102 -27.36 0.38 -1.06
N ASN A 103 -27.80 0.56 0.20
CA ASN A 103 -28.35 1.82 0.70
C ASN A 103 -27.29 2.80 1.23
N TYR A 104 -26.00 2.53 0.99
CA TYR A 104 -24.93 3.43 1.43
C TYR A 104 -24.99 4.76 0.69
N ASP A 105 -25.21 5.82 1.45
CA ASP A 105 -25.29 7.22 0.99
C ASP A 105 -24.09 8.08 1.43
N GLY A 106 -23.11 7.46 2.14
CA GLY A 106 -21.91 8.13 2.63
C GLY A 106 -20.95 8.54 1.50
N LYS A 107 -19.83 9.14 1.88
CA LYS A 107 -18.92 9.82 0.92
C LYS A 107 -17.91 8.91 0.24
N MET A 108 -17.72 7.67 0.69
CA MET A 108 -16.82 6.70 0.05
C MET A 108 -17.55 5.94 -1.06
N GLN A 109 -17.77 6.62 -2.20
CA GLN A 109 -18.58 6.12 -3.33
C GLN A 109 -17.80 5.28 -4.36
N GLY A 110 -16.49 5.07 -4.15
CA GLY A 110 -15.60 4.45 -5.13
C GLY A 110 -14.96 5.46 -6.07
N ASN A 111 -14.03 4.97 -6.91
CA ASN A 111 -13.28 5.81 -7.83
C ASN A 111 -13.04 5.09 -9.16
N ASP A 112 -13.73 5.51 -10.20
CA ASP A 112 -13.66 4.99 -11.57
C ASP A 112 -12.54 5.63 -12.41
N LYS A 113 -11.91 6.70 -11.90
CA LYS A 113 -10.80 7.40 -12.57
C LYS A 113 -9.45 6.71 -12.38
N LEU A 114 -9.33 5.85 -11.36
CA LEU A 114 -8.14 5.07 -11.08
C LEU A 114 -8.20 3.76 -11.86
N ASN A 115 -7.10 3.33 -12.45
CA ASN A 115 -6.97 1.95 -12.92
C ASN A 115 -6.58 1.02 -11.76
N ASP A 116 -6.49 -0.30 -12.00
CA ASP A 116 -6.22 -1.26 -10.94
C ASP A 116 -4.81 -1.11 -10.35
N ASP A 117 -3.81 -0.84 -11.20
CA ASP A 117 -2.43 -0.62 -10.75
C ASP A 117 -2.30 0.66 -9.90
N ASP A 118 -3.09 1.69 -10.20
CA ASP A 118 -3.18 2.90 -9.39
C ASP A 118 -3.67 2.59 -7.96
N ILE A 119 -4.71 1.76 -7.85
CA ILE A 119 -5.28 1.36 -6.56
C ILE A 119 -4.26 0.53 -5.77
N TRP A 120 -3.60 -0.45 -6.42
CA TRP A 120 -2.55 -1.22 -5.77
C TRP A 120 -1.38 -0.35 -5.31
N SER A 121 -1.05 0.70 -6.07
CA SER A 121 -0.02 1.67 -5.68
C SER A 121 -0.43 2.50 -4.47
N ILE A 122 -1.68 2.94 -4.39
CA ILE A 122 -2.23 3.63 -3.21
C ILE A 122 -2.16 2.71 -1.98
N LEU A 123 -2.54 1.43 -2.11
CA LEU A 123 -2.48 0.46 -1.01
C LEU A 123 -1.04 0.20 -0.56
N ALA A 124 -0.09 0.11 -1.49
CA ALA A 124 1.33 -0.01 -1.18
C ALA A 124 1.85 1.22 -0.40
N TYR A 125 1.48 2.43 -0.82
CA TYR A 125 1.81 3.64 -0.08
C TYR A 125 1.19 3.65 1.32
N MET A 126 -0.09 3.33 1.46
CA MET A 126 -0.74 3.26 2.77
C MET A 126 -0.02 2.30 3.71
N LYS A 127 0.29 1.08 3.22
CA LYS A 127 1.03 0.09 4.01
C LYS A 127 2.43 0.58 4.39
N SER A 128 3.14 1.27 3.50
CA SER A 128 4.52 1.73 3.73
C SER A 128 4.66 2.71 4.90
N VAL A 129 3.60 3.44 5.25
CA VAL A 129 3.59 4.39 6.37
C VAL A 129 3.11 3.78 7.69
N TRP A 130 2.66 2.53 7.69
CA TRP A 130 2.22 1.87 8.91
C TRP A 130 3.41 1.46 9.79
N PRO A 131 3.26 1.44 11.13
CA PRO A 131 4.25 0.82 12.01
C PRO A 131 4.54 -0.62 11.58
N GLU A 132 5.79 -1.05 11.68
CA GLU A 132 6.23 -2.39 11.27
C GLU A 132 5.39 -3.52 11.90
N SER A 133 5.01 -3.35 13.17
CA SER A 133 4.14 -4.31 13.87
C SER A 133 2.76 -4.44 13.24
N ILE A 134 2.24 -3.35 12.66
CA ILE A 134 0.95 -3.34 11.96
C ILE A 134 1.12 -3.95 10.56
N GLN A 135 2.19 -3.64 9.85
CA GLN A 135 2.48 -4.26 8.55
C GLN A 135 2.55 -5.79 8.68
N LYS A 136 3.28 -6.32 9.67
CA LYS A 136 3.37 -7.76 9.94
C LYS A 136 2.01 -8.41 10.21
N LYS A 137 1.14 -7.76 10.98
CA LYS A 137 -0.23 -8.24 11.24
C LYS A 137 -1.07 -8.27 9.95
N TYR A 138 -1.00 -7.19 9.17
CA TYR A 138 -1.70 -7.09 7.89
C TYR A 138 -1.28 -8.19 6.91
N ASP A 139 0.03 -8.48 6.81
CA ASP A 139 0.55 -9.54 5.94
C ASP A 139 0.02 -10.94 6.33
N THR A 140 -0.37 -11.13 7.58
CA THR A 140 -1.00 -12.39 8.03
C THR A 140 -2.45 -12.48 7.56
N ILE A 141 -3.17 -11.38 7.56
CA ILE A 141 -4.58 -11.31 7.12
C ILE A 141 -4.69 -11.41 5.60
N SER A 142 -3.79 -10.76 4.88
CA SER A 142 -3.81 -10.67 3.40
C SER A 142 -3.37 -11.95 2.68
N LYS A 143 -2.90 -12.97 3.40
CA LYS A 143 -2.50 -14.27 2.83
C LYS A 143 -3.67 -15.26 2.69
N HIS A 144 -4.84 -14.86 3.11
CA HIS A 144 -6.09 -15.64 3.07
C HIS A 144 -7.17 -14.89 2.29
#